data_f38c518472fc7c7c5be3794f5026b1ad
#
_entry.id   f38c518472fc7c7c5be3794f5026b1ad
#
_cell.length_a   1.000
_cell.length_b   1.000
_cell.length_c   1.000
_cell.angle_alpha   90.00
_cell.angle_beta   90.00
_cell.angle_gamma   90.00
#
_symmetry.space_group_name_H-M   'P 1'
#
loop_
_entity.id
_entity.type
_entity.pdbx_description
1 polymer ?
#
loop_
_entity_poly.entity_id
_entity_poly.type
_entity_poly.pdbx_seq_one_letter_code
_entity_poly.pdbx_strand_id
1 'polypeptide(L)'
;LMDTVQRRTFLYFWEGAEPNSGLAPERYHVDGVYPQNDANVVTSGGSGFGIMAILAGIDRGYVTREEGLARMERIVSFLEKADRFHGAYPHWWYGDTGKVKPFGQKDNGGDLVETAFLIQGLLAVHQYYINGNEKEKALAQRIDQIWRDVDWNWYRKGGQNVLYWHWSPTYGWEMDFPIHGYNECMIMYILAAASPTHGVPAAVYHDGWAQNGAIVSPHKVEGIELHLRYQGT
;
A
#
# COMPACT_ATOMS: atom_id res chain seq x y z
N LEU A 1 27.61 12.08 1.48
CA LEU A 1 27.14 11.02 0.59
C LEU A 1 25.72 10.55 0.94
N MET A 2 25.49 10.06 2.16
CA MET A 2 24.15 9.57 2.59
C MET A 2 23.05 10.62 2.45
N ASP A 3 23.28 11.84 2.91
CA ASP A 3 22.31 12.94 2.77
C ASP A 3 22.00 13.23 1.29
N THR A 4 23.02 13.23 0.43
CA THR A 4 22.81 13.39 -1.02
C THR A 4 21.95 12.28 -1.61
N VAL A 5 22.18 11.02 -1.22
CA VAL A 5 21.38 9.88 -1.67
C VAL A 5 19.94 10.02 -1.20
N GLN A 6 19.73 10.26 0.10
CA GLN A 6 18.39 10.43 0.66
C GLN A 6 17.60 11.56 -0.03
N ARG A 7 18.24 12.72 -0.22
CA ARG A 7 17.61 13.85 -0.89
C ARG A 7 17.24 13.53 -2.33
N ARG A 8 18.12 12.86 -3.09
CA ARG A 8 17.85 12.47 -4.48
C ARG A 8 16.75 11.42 -4.59
N THR A 9 16.71 10.45 -3.68
CA THR A 9 15.62 9.47 -3.59
C THR A 9 14.29 10.15 -3.24
N PHE A 10 14.29 11.09 -2.30
CA PHE A 10 13.11 11.88 -1.96
C PHE A 10 12.52 12.61 -3.17
N LEU A 11 13.34 13.16 -4.07
CA LEU A 11 12.88 13.90 -5.25
C LEU A 11 12.05 13.04 -6.21
N TYR A 12 12.28 11.72 -6.27
CA TYR A 12 11.42 10.83 -7.03
C TYR A 12 9.95 10.92 -6.60
N PHE A 13 9.71 10.97 -5.29
CA PHE A 13 8.37 11.06 -4.72
C PHE A 13 7.85 12.50 -4.63
N TRP A 14 8.73 13.49 -4.66
CA TRP A 14 8.34 14.90 -4.51
C TRP A 14 8.16 15.61 -5.85
N GLU A 15 9.22 15.65 -6.65
CA GLU A 15 9.22 16.30 -7.97
C GLU A 15 8.69 15.36 -9.06
N GLY A 16 8.98 14.07 -8.94
CA GLY A 16 8.54 13.04 -9.88
C GLY A 16 7.11 12.55 -9.68
N ALA A 17 6.41 13.02 -8.63
CA ALA A 17 5.02 12.65 -8.41
C ALA A 17 4.11 13.07 -9.57
N GLU A 18 3.09 12.28 -9.85
CA GLU A 18 2.07 12.62 -10.83
C GLU A 18 1.30 13.89 -10.36
N PRO A 19 1.19 14.93 -11.19
CA PRO A 19 0.80 16.27 -10.74
C PRO A 19 -0.64 16.39 -10.25
N ASN A 20 -1.58 15.60 -10.75
CA ASN A 20 -2.98 15.65 -10.32
C ASN A 20 -3.18 14.89 -9.00
N SER A 21 -2.72 13.65 -8.92
CA SER A 21 -2.90 12.79 -7.76
C SER A 21 -1.91 13.08 -6.62
N GLY A 22 -0.70 13.52 -6.97
CA GLY A 22 0.42 13.63 -6.03
C GLY A 22 1.08 12.28 -5.66
N LEU A 23 0.64 11.18 -6.27
CA LEU A 23 1.12 9.82 -6.03
C LEU A 23 2.39 9.52 -6.82
N ALA A 24 3.08 8.46 -6.43
CA ALA A 24 4.28 8.00 -7.10
C ALA A 24 3.93 7.38 -8.47
N PRO A 25 4.65 7.73 -9.55
CA PRO A 25 4.53 7.04 -10.82
C PRO A 25 4.94 5.57 -10.67
N GLU A 26 4.38 4.72 -11.50
CA GLU A 26 4.72 3.30 -11.53
C GLU A 26 6.19 3.12 -11.90
N ARG A 27 6.68 3.92 -12.85
CA ARG A 27 8.09 3.93 -13.29
C ARG A 27 8.48 5.30 -13.79
N TYR A 28 9.78 5.48 -13.97
CA TYR A 28 10.36 6.67 -14.57
C TYR A 28 11.26 6.29 -15.73
N HIS A 29 10.97 6.80 -16.91
CA HIS A 29 11.80 6.63 -18.11
C HIS A 29 12.74 7.81 -18.23
N VAL A 30 14.05 7.56 -18.13
CA VAL A 30 15.09 8.61 -18.14
C VAL A 30 15.12 9.39 -19.46
N ASP A 31 14.76 8.73 -20.56
CA ASP A 31 14.68 9.34 -21.90
C ASP A 31 13.35 10.08 -22.14
N GLY A 32 12.41 10.03 -21.17
CA GLY A 32 11.08 10.64 -21.29
C GLY A 32 10.15 9.94 -22.29
N VAL A 33 10.53 8.76 -22.79
CA VAL A 33 9.72 8.00 -23.74
C VAL A 33 8.88 6.95 -22.99
N TYR A 34 7.58 6.99 -23.17
CA TYR A 34 6.61 6.09 -22.54
C TYR A 34 5.89 5.25 -23.60
N PRO A 35 6.48 4.14 -24.07
CA PRO A 35 5.98 3.38 -25.22
C PRO A 35 4.62 2.71 -24.97
N GLN A 36 4.24 2.52 -23.72
CA GLN A 36 2.94 1.97 -23.33
C GLN A 36 1.89 3.04 -22.98
N ASN A 37 2.21 4.31 -23.24
CA ASN A 37 1.37 5.46 -22.88
C ASN A 37 1.01 5.49 -21.39
N ASP A 38 1.98 5.18 -20.53
CA ASP A 38 1.85 4.97 -19.09
C ASP A 38 2.49 6.08 -18.24
N ALA A 39 2.77 7.24 -18.85
CA ALA A 39 3.40 8.39 -18.18
C ALA A 39 2.58 8.91 -16.98
N ASN A 40 1.26 8.72 -17.00
CA ASN A 40 0.33 9.13 -15.94
C ASN A 40 -0.11 7.96 -15.04
N VAL A 41 0.51 6.79 -15.17
CA VAL A 41 0.18 5.63 -14.32
C VAL A 41 0.87 5.76 -12.97
N VAL A 42 0.09 5.65 -11.91
CA VAL A 42 0.53 5.71 -10.51
C VAL A 42 0.28 4.40 -9.79
N THR A 43 1.13 4.10 -8.83
CA THR A 43 1.07 2.85 -8.05
C THR A 43 0.53 3.08 -6.65
N SER A 44 -0.24 2.14 -6.12
CA SER A 44 -0.77 2.22 -4.77
C SER A 44 0.28 1.91 -3.69
N GLY A 45 0.89 0.76 -3.72
CA GLY A 45 1.89 0.38 -2.72
C GLY A 45 3.15 1.24 -2.75
N GLY A 46 3.68 1.50 -3.94
CA GLY A 46 4.82 2.42 -4.09
C GLY A 46 4.53 3.83 -3.58
N SER A 47 3.28 4.30 -3.71
CA SER A 47 2.84 5.57 -3.13
C SER A 47 2.78 5.52 -1.60
N GLY A 48 2.46 4.37 -0.99
CA GLY A 48 2.56 4.18 0.45
C GLY A 48 3.96 4.42 0.99
N PHE A 49 4.98 3.91 0.32
CA PHE A 49 6.39 4.22 0.62
C PHE A 49 6.75 5.68 0.32
N GLY A 50 6.21 6.24 -0.77
CA GLY A 50 6.39 7.66 -1.12
C GLY A 50 5.85 8.60 -0.05
N ILE A 51 4.71 8.29 0.53
CA ILE A 51 4.12 9.00 1.67
C ILE A 51 5.08 9.01 2.87
N MET A 52 5.69 7.88 3.19
CA MET A 52 6.71 7.79 4.24
C MET A 52 7.95 8.63 3.91
N ALA A 53 8.39 8.62 2.64
CA ALA A 53 9.49 9.46 2.19
C ALA A 53 9.19 10.95 2.33
N ILE A 54 7.94 11.38 2.11
CA ILE A 54 7.52 12.78 2.30
C ILE A 54 7.59 13.16 3.79
N LEU A 55 7.12 12.31 4.71
CA LEU A 55 7.27 12.55 6.16
C LEU A 55 8.75 12.71 6.56
N ALA A 56 9.61 11.82 6.07
CA ALA A 56 11.05 11.92 6.27
C ALA A 56 11.63 13.21 5.67
N GLY A 57 11.11 13.65 4.52
CA GLY A 57 11.50 14.92 3.89
C GLY A 57 11.14 16.14 4.70
N ILE A 58 9.98 16.14 5.38
CA ILE A 58 9.59 17.20 6.33
C ILE A 58 10.55 17.21 7.53
N ASP A 59 10.79 16.05 8.13
CA ASP A 59 11.68 15.93 9.29
C ASP A 59 13.12 16.36 8.98
N ARG A 60 13.60 16.08 7.78
CA ARG A 60 14.92 16.47 7.28
C ARG A 60 15.00 17.92 6.79
N GLY A 61 13.88 18.65 6.75
CA GLY A 61 13.82 20.02 6.24
C GLY A 61 14.05 20.12 4.72
N TYR A 62 13.77 19.07 3.95
CA TYR A 62 13.78 19.13 2.47
C TYR A 62 12.56 19.89 1.95
N VAL A 63 11.46 19.81 2.65
CA VAL A 63 10.23 20.56 2.45
C VAL A 63 9.67 21.00 3.80
N THR A 64 8.87 22.04 3.79
CA THR A 64 8.20 22.53 5.01
C THR A 64 7.04 21.60 5.42
N ARG A 65 6.63 21.68 6.68
CA ARG A 65 5.46 20.96 7.18
C ARG A 65 4.19 21.34 6.43
N GLU A 66 4.05 22.61 6.05
CA GLU A 66 2.90 23.12 5.31
C GLU A 66 2.86 22.57 3.85
N GLU A 67 4.00 22.55 3.17
CA GLU A 67 4.11 21.95 1.84
C GLU A 67 3.79 20.45 1.87
N GLY A 68 4.30 19.74 2.88
CA GLY A 68 3.99 18.33 3.10
C GLY A 68 2.50 18.10 3.36
N LEU A 69 1.86 18.92 4.22
CA LEU A 69 0.43 18.86 4.48
C LEU A 69 -0.37 19.06 3.18
N ALA A 70 -0.05 20.06 2.38
CA ALA A 70 -0.73 20.34 1.11
C ALA A 70 -0.60 19.16 0.12
N ARG A 71 0.57 18.49 0.09
CA ARG A 71 0.76 17.28 -0.72
C ARG A 71 -0.11 16.14 -0.21
N MET A 72 -0.18 15.90 1.10
CA MET A 72 -1.01 14.85 1.69
C MET A 72 -2.50 15.12 1.48
N GLU A 73 -2.96 16.35 1.56
CA GLU A 73 -4.35 16.74 1.25
C GLU A 73 -4.70 16.42 -0.21
N ARG A 74 -3.78 16.66 -1.16
CA ARG A 74 -3.96 16.28 -2.57
C ARG A 74 -4.10 14.78 -2.74
N ILE A 75 -3.17 14.01 -2.15
CA ILE A 75 -3.17 12.54 -2.20
C ILE A 75 -4.48 11.99 -1.63
N VAL A 76 -4.88 12.41 -0.44
CA VAL A 76 -6.10 11.93 0.21
C VAL A 76 -7.34 12.31 -0.61
N SER A 77 -7.39 13.53 -1.16
CA SER A 77 -8.50 13.98 -2.02
C SER A 77 -8.61 13.19 -3.33
N PHE A 78 -7.50 12.70 -3.86
CA PHE A 78 -7.50 11.77 -4.99
C PHE A 78 -8.02 10.40 -4.57
N LEU A 79 -7.50 9.84 -3.48
CA LEU A 79 -7.85 8.50 -2.98
C LEU A 79 -9.33 8.36 -2.62
N GLU A 80 -9.96 9.42 -2.12
CA GLU A 80 -11.39 9.44 -1.80
C GLU A 80 -12.30 9.28 -3.05
N LYS A 81 -11.79 9.61 -4.23
CA LYS A 81 -12.53 9.61 -5.50
C LYS A 81 -12.10 8.50 -6.45
N ALA A 82 -10.91 7.94 -6.23
CA ALA A 82 -10.33 6.90 -7.07
C ALA A 82 -11.10 5.59 -6.95
N ASP A 83 -11.02 4.76 -7.99
CA ASP A 83 -11.63 3.44 -7.99
C ASP A 83 -11.13 2.61 -6.81
N ARG A 84 -12.09 2.00 -6.10
CA ARG A 84 -11.89 1.08 -4.97
C ARG A 84 -12.84 -0.11 -5.11
N PHE A 85 -12.42 -1.26 -4.60
CA PHE A 85 -13.14 -2.53 -4.72
C PHE A 85 -13.25 -3.17 -3.34
N HIS A 86 -14.42 -3.11 -2.71
CA HIS A 86 -14.60 -3.47 -1.30
C HIS A 86 -13.61 -2.75 -0.38
N GLY A 87 -13.38 -1.47 -0.66
CA GLY A 87 -12.44 -0.62 0.07
C GLY A 87 -10.97 -0.80 -0.30
N ALA A 88 -10.57 -1.89 -0.93
CA ALA A 88 -9.21 -2.05 -1.42
C ALA A 88 -8.97 -1.28 -2.71
N TYR A 89 -7.78 -0.77 -2.85
CA TYR A 89 -7.32 -0.04 -4.01
C TYR A 89 -6.73 -0.99 -5.06
N PRO A 90 -6.74 -0.64 -6.35
CA PRO A 90 -6.08 -1.43 -7.38
C PRO A 90 -4.57 -1.29 -7.30
N HIS A 91 -3.85 -2.16 -8.01
CA HIS A 91 -2.39 -2.09 -8.15
C HIS A 91 -1.97 -0.73 -8.75
N TRP A 92 -2.65 -0.33 -9.83
CA TRP A 92 -2.39 0.92 -10.55
C TRP A 92 -3.66 1.71 -10.86
N TRP A 93 -3.50 3.03 -10.92
CA TRP A 93 -4.50 3.95 -11.48
C TRP A 93 -3.91 4.78 -12.62
N TYR A 94 -4.78 5.33 -13.43
CA TYR A 94 -4.46 6.54 -14.18
C TYR A 94 -4.56 7.73 -13.22
N GLY A 95 -3.43 8.45 -13.00
CA GLY A 95 -3.33 9.53 -12.02
C GLY A 95 -4.19 10.76 -12.33
N ASP A 96 -4.54 10.95 -13.60
CA ASP A 96 -5.43 12.03 -14.05
C ASP A 96 -6.92 11.76 -13.77
N THR A 97 -7.34 10.50 -13.78
CA THR A 97 -8.76 10.13 -13.68
C THR A 97 -9.11 9.35 -12.41
N GLY A 98 -8.16 8.74 -11.74
CA GLY A 98 -8.41 7.82 -10.62
C GLY A 98 -9.04 6.49 -11.05
N LYS A 99 -9.10 6.21 -12.35
CA LYS A 99 -9.62 4.94 -12.86
C LYS A 99 -8.56 3.85 -12.80
N VAL A 100 -9.01 2.63 -12.48
CA VAL A 100 -8.12 1.47 -12.45
C VAL A 100 -7.39 1.31 -13.79
N LYS A 101 -6.06 1.17 -13.72
CA LYS A 101 -5.22 0.70 -14.82
C LYS A 101 -4.93 -0.77 -14.55
N PRO A 102 -5.47 -1.71 -15.34
CA PRO A 102 -5.21 -3.12 -15.13
C PRO A 102 -3.71 -3.45 -15.15
N PHE A 103 -3.24 -4.14 -14.12
CA PHE A 103 -1.89 -4.70 -14.09
C PHE A 103 -1.78 -5.90 -15.04
N GLY A 104 -2.83 -6.70 -15.09
CA GLY A 104 -3.01 -7.81 -16.00
C GLY A 104 -4.48 -8.02 -16.33
N GLN A 105 -4.78 -8.93 -17.24
CA GLN A 105 -6.15 -9.17 -17.71
C GLN A 105 -7.14 -9.44 -16.56
N LYS A 106 -6.73 -10.25 -15.59
CA LYS A 106 -7.56 -10.58 -14.41
C LYS A 106 -7.28 -9.71 -13.21
N ASP A 107 -6.24 -8.87 -13.29
CA ASP A 107 -5.82 -7.93 -12.24
C ASP A 107 -6.28 -6.53 -12.62
N ASN A 108 -7.59 -6.33 -12.52
CA ASN A 108 -8.29 -5.08 -12.86
C ASN A 108 -9.24 -4.63 -11.74
N GLY A 109 -8.96 -5.03 -10.53
CA GLY A 109 -9.80 -4.76 -9.36
C GLY A 109 -8.99 -4.39 -8.13
N GLY A 110 -9.44 -4.85 -6.95
CA GLY A 110 -8.78 -4.56 -5.69
C GLY A 110 -7.58 -5.46 -5.44
N ASP A 111 -6.44 -4.85 -5.17
CA ASP A 111 -5.19 -5.49 -4.75
C ASP A 111 -4.99 -5.23 -3.24
N LEU A 112 -5.16 -6.28 -2.43
CA LEU A 112 -5.11 -6.14 -0.97
C LEU A 112 -3.69 -5.93 -0.45
N VAL A 113 -2.68 -6.45 -1.13
CA VAL A 113 -1.26 -6.32 -0.74
C VAL A 113 -0.80 -4.88 -0.97
N GLU A 114 -1.02 -4.35 -2.16
CA GLU A 114 -0.69 -2.97 -2.49
C GLU A 114 -1.49 -1.98 -1.63
N THR A 115 -2.76 -2.30 -1.35
CA THR A 115 -3.60 -1.55 -0.41
C THR A 115 -2.98 -1.51 0.98
N ALA A 116 -2.44 -2.63 1.46
CA ALA A 116 -1.81 -2.68 2.79
C ALA A 116 -0.59 -1.76 2.87
N PHE A 117 0.24 -1.72 1.84
CA PHE A 117 1.38 -0.79 1.78
C PHE A 117 0.93 0.67 1.75
N LEU A 118 -0.13 0.99 1.01
CA LEU A 118 -0.70 2.34 0.97
C LEU A 118 -1.26 2.74 2.34
N ILE A 119 -2.07 1.90 2.95
CA ILE A 119 -2.70 2.14 4.26
C ILE A 119 -1.63 2.30 5.36
N GLN A 120 -0.59 1.50 5.37
CA GLN A 120 0.53 1.66 6.30
C GLN A 120 1.15 3.07 6.22
N GLY A 121 1.38 3.58 5.00
CA GLY A 121 1.87 4.95 4.79
C GLY A 121 0.89 6.01 5.28
N LEU A 122 -0.40 5.83 4.97
CA LEU A 122 -1.46 6.74 5.43
C LEU A 122 -1.61 6.76 6.95
N LEU A 123 -1.50 5.60 7.63
CA LEU A 123 -1.55 5.54 9.09
C LEU A 123 -0.37 6.25 9.74
N ALA A 124 0.81 6.25 9.12
CA ALA A 124 1.93 7.07 9.58
C ALA A 124 1.62 8.57 9.48
N VAL A 125 0.99 9.01 8.38
CA VAL A 125 0.53 10.40 8.22
C VAL A 125 -0.55 10.76 9.24
N HIS A 126 -1.52 9.86 9.47
CA HIS A 126 -2.53 10.03 10.51
C HIS A 126 -1.87 10.30 11.87
N GLN A 127 -0.93 9.45 12.27
CA GLN A 127 -0.23 9.59 13.55
C GLN A 127 0.62 10.86 13.62
N TYR A 128 1.21 11.30 12.51
CA TYR A 128 2.01 12.49 12.42
C TYR A 128 1.21 13.78 12.63
N TYR A 129 -0.05 13.82 12.15
CA TYR A 129 -0.89 15.01 12.13
C TYR A 129 -2.03 15.03 13.16
N ILE A 130 -2.36 13.92 13.81
CA ILE A 130 -3.55 13.81 14.70
C ILE A 130 -3.54 14.80 15.87
N ASN A 131 -2.37 15.21 16.35
CA ASN A 131 -2.21 16.18 17.45
C ASN A 131 -1.83 17.59 16.95
N GLY A 132 -1.93 17.85 15.67
CA GLY A 132 -1.57 19.11 15.04
C GLY A 132 -2.65 20.18 15.11
N ASN A 133 -2.60 21.13 14.17
CA ASN A 133 -3.62 22.15 14.03
C ASN A 133 -4.94 21.57 13.42
N GLU A 134 -5.97 22.41 13.29
CA GLU A 134 -7.29 21.95 12.83
C GLU A 134 -7.29 21.35 11.40
N LYS A 135 -6.46 21.87 10.49
CA LYS A 135 -6.32 21.30 9.14
C LYS A 135 -5.66 19.92 9.18
N GLU A 136 -4.61 19.80 9.98
CA GLU A 136 -3.88 18.56 10.18
C GLU A 136 -4.76 17.47 10.79
N LYS A 137 -5.57 17.82 11.82
CA LYS A 137 -6.54 16.93 12.44
C LYS A 137 -7.62 16.51 11.45
N ALA A 138 -8.13 17.44 10.64
CA ALA A 138 -9.13 17.13 9.61
C ALA A 138 -8.58 16.14 8.57
N LEU A 139 -7.33 16.30 8.14
CA LEU A 139 -6.67 15.34 7.26
C LEU A 139 -6.54 13.97 7.93
N ALA A 140 -6.12 13.92 9.19
CA ALA A 140 -6.00 12.68 9.96
C ALA A 140 -7.35 11.94 10.05
N GLN A 141 -8.45 12.65 10.28
CA GLN A 141 -9.80 12.06 10.31
C GLN A 141 -10.21 11.45 8.95
N ARG A 142 -9.88 12.12 7.84
CA ARG A 142 -10.15 11.59 6.48
C ARG A 142 -9.35 10.32 6.23
N ILE A 143 -8.11 10.27 6.68
CA ILE A 143 -7.27 9.07 6.58
C ILE A 143 -7.83 7.93 7.43
N ASP A 144 -8.28 8.20 8.66
CA ASP A 144 -8.93 7.21 9.51
C ASP A 144 -10.16 6.60 8.83
N GLN A 145 -10.95 7.42 8.12
CA GLN A 145 -12.10 6.92 7.36
C GLN A 145 -11.66 6.00 6.20
N ILE A 146 -10.63 6.38 5.43
CA ILE A 146 -10.08 5.52 4.36
C ILE A 146 -9.64 4.16 4.92
N TRP A 147 -8.94 4.18 6.06
CA TRP A 147 -8.51 2.97 6.75
C TRP A 147 -9.68 2.08 7.16
N ARG A 148 -10.73 2.67 7.73
CA ARG A 148 -11.95 1.96 8.17
C ARG A 148 -12.76 1.37 7.04
N ASP A 149 -12.70 1.98 5.86
CA ASP A 149 -13.47 1.56 4.68
C ASP A 149 -12.89 0.31 3.99
N VAL A 150 -11.66 -0.11 4.31
CA VAL A 150 -11.09 -1.33 3.72
C VAL A 150 -11.75 -2.56 4.31
N ASP A 151 -12.49 -3.30 3.49
CA ASP A 151 -13.13 -4.55 3.92
C ASP A 151 -12.16 -5.74 3.83
N TRP A 152 -11.28 -5.85 4.79
CA TRP A 152 -10.32 -6.96 4.91
C TRP A 152 -11.01 -8.32 4.97
N ASN A 153 -12.21 -8.36 5.62
CA ASN A 153 -12.96 -9.60 5.77
C ASN A 153 -13.53 -10.10 4.44
N TRP A 154 -13.85 -9.20 3.48
CA TRP A 154 -14.24 -9.58 2.12
C TRP A 154 -13.18 -10.44 1.45
N TYR A 155 -11.90 -10.06 1.62
CA TYR A 155 -10.76 -10.72 0.99
C TYR A 155 -10.40 -12.09 1.58
N ARG A 156 -11.25 -12.62 2.44
CA ARG A 156 -11.25 -14.03 2.88
C ARG A 156 -12.00 -14.97 1.92
N LYS A 157 -12.47 -14.49 0.77
CA LYS A 157 -13.17 -15.27 -0.24
C LYS A 157 -14.26 -16.18 0.36
N GLY A 158 -15.27 -15.57 0.98
CA GLY A 158 -16.37 -16.30 1.62
C GLY A 158 -16.06 -16.82 3.02
N GLY A 159 -15.15 -16.19 3.75
CA GLY A 159 -14.90 -16.48 5.18
C GLY A 159 -13.81 -17.53 5.43
N GLN A 160 -12.98 -17.84 4.46
CA GLN A 160 -11.83 -18.74 4.64
C GLN A 160 -10.81 -18.14 5.63
N ASN A 161 -10.01 -18.99 6.26
CA ASN A 161 -8.97 -18.57 7.20
C ASN A 161 -7.64 -18.19 6.48
N VAL A 162 -7.75 -17.44 5.39
CA VAL A 162 -6.62 -16.93 4.60
C VAL A 162 -7.05 -15.67 3.89
N LEU A 163 -6.12 -14.74 3.64
CA LEU A 163 -6.37 -13.57 2.82
C LEU A 163 -5.92 -13.81 1.39
N TYR A 164 -6.71 -13.32 0.45
CA TYR A 164 -6.44 -13.39 -0.99
C TYR A 164 -5.89 -12.07 -1.49
N TRP A 165 -4.96 -12.16 -2.44
CA TRP A 165 -4.30 -11.00 -3.04
C TRP A 165 -5.27 -10.05 -3.72
N HIS A 166 -6.14 -10.60 -4.58
CA HIS A 166 -6.87 -9.82 -5.55
C HIS A 166 -8.33 -10.29 -5.72
N TRP A 167 -9.21 -9.32 -5.93
CA TRP A 167 -10.58 -9.55 -6.40
C TRP A 167 -10.89 -8.63 -7.58
N SER A 168 -11.48 -9.19 -8.65
CA SER A 168 -11.85 -8.47 -9.86
C SER A 168 -13.37 -8.27 -9.95
N PRO A 169 -13.84 -7.06 -10.30
CA PRO A 169 -15.27 -6.84 -10.58
C PRO A 169 -15.77 -7.60 -11.81
N THR A 170 -14.86 -8.00 -12.71
CA THR A 170 -15.19 -8.72 -13.95
C THR A 170 -15.00 -10.24 -13.79
N TYR A 171 -13.92 -10.65 -13.15
CA TYR A 171 -13.49 -12.05 -13.07
C TYR A 171 -13.65 -12.65 -11.67
N GLY A 172 -14.13 -11.86 -10.69
CA GLY A 172 -14.28 -12.34 -9.32
C GLY A 172 -12.95 -12.80 -8.72
N TRP A 173 -12.93 -14.02 -8.23
CA TRP A 173 -11.78 -14.65 -7.59
C TRP A 173 -10.94 -15.52 -8.54
N GLU A 174 -11.00 -15.32 -9.86
CA GLU A 174 -10.32 -16.18 -10.82
C GLU A 174 -8.79 -16.19 -10.72
N MET A 175 -8.16 -15.16 -10.15
CA MET A 175 -6.72 -15.21 -9.86
C MET A 175 -6.38 -16.25 -8.78
N ASP A 176 -7.32 -16.51 -7.86
CA ASP A 176 -7.25 -17.54 -6.83
C ASP A 176 -5.90 -17.62 -6.12
N PHE A 177 -5.40 -16.49 -5.65
CA PHE A 177 -4.07 -16.36 -5.08
C PHE A 177 -4.12 -16.10 -3.56
N PRO A 178 -4.19 -17.19 -2.74
CA PRO A 178 -4.10 -17.05 -1.28
C PRO A 178 -2.66 -16.68 -0.88
N ILE A 179 -2.54 -15.77 0.09
CA ILE A 179 -1.24 -15.28 0.57
C ILE A 179 -0.83 -16.05 1.82
N HIS A 180 0.32 -16.67 1.74
CA HIS A 180 0.93 -17.38 2.87
C HIS A 180 2.30 -16.76 3.18
N GLY A 181 2.73 -16.84 4.43
CA GLY A 181 4.08 -16.40 4.83
C GLY A 181 5.15 -17.44 4.44
N TYR A 182 6.40 -17.02 4.38
CA TYR A 182 6.94 -15.75 4.87
C TYR A 182 7.39 -14.86 3.70
N ASN A 183 6.87 -13.66 3.59
CA ASN A 183 7.20 -12.67 2.56
C ASN A 183 6.80 -11.25 3.02
N GLU A 184 6.87 -10.27 2.12
CA GLU A 184 6.53 -8.86 2.36
C GLU A 184 5.07 -8.61 2.75
N CYS A 185 4.17 -9.55 2.47
CA CYS A 185 2.73 -9.34 2.70
C CYS A 185 2.29 -9.44 4.17
N MET A 186 3.21 -9.64 5.13
CA MET A 186 2.86 -9.72 6.55
C MET A 186 2.04 -8.50 7.04
N ILE A 187 2.37 -7.31 6.54
CA ILE A 187 1.65 -6.08 6.92
C ILE A 187 0.15 -6.16 6.61
N MET A 188 -0.24 -6.84 5.54
CA MET A 188 -1.62 -7.06 5.17
C MET A 188 -2.38 -7.82 6.28
N TYR A 189 -1.79 -8.85 6.85
CA TYR A 189 -2.37 -9.62 7.96
C TYR A 189 -2.43 -8.82 9.27
N ILE A 190 -1.40 -8.02 9.53
CA ILE A 190 -1.37 -7.12 10.70
C ILE A 190 -2.51 -6.10 10.62
N LEU A 191 -2.66 -5.44 9.48
CA LEU A 191 -3.72 -4.46 9.27
C LEU A 191 -5.11 -5.10 9.30
N ALA A 192 -5.28 -6.26 8.67
CA ALA A 192 -6.53 -6.99 8.70
C ALA A 192 -6.94 -7.38 10.13
N ALA A 193 -6.00 -7.83 10.96
CA ALA A 193 -6.27 -8.16 12.36
C ALA A 193 -6.56 -6.91 13.22
N ALA A 194 -5.93 -5.78 12.91
CA ALA A 194 -6.06 -4.52 13.63
C ALA A 194 -7.25 -3.66 13.17
N SER A 195 -7.91 -4.00 12.07
CA SER A 195 -9.00 -3.18 11.50
C SER A 195 -10.14 -2.98 12.52
N PRO A 196 -10.55 -1.73 12.76
CA PRO A 196 -11.58 -1.42 13.73
C PRO A 196 -13.01 -1.72 13.23
N THR A 197 -13.19 -1.96 11.94
CA THR A 197 -14.51 -2.11 11.29
C THR A 197 -14.68 -3.46 10.61
N HIS A 198 -13.68 -3.91 9.89
CA HIS A 198 -13.70 -5.13 9.07
C HIS A 198 -12.57 -6.09 9.45
N GLY A 199 -12.30 -6.21 10.75
CA GLY A 199 -11.27 -7.07 11.29
C GLY A 199 -11.50 -8.55 11.00
N VAL A 200 -10.41 -9.29 10.92
CA VAL A 200 -10.43 -10.73 10.70
C VAL A 200 -10.10 -11.49 11.98
N PRO A 201 -10.64 -12.70 12.19
CA PRO A 201 -10.32 -13.49 13.37
C PRO A 201 -8.86 -13.98 13.37
N ALA A 202 -8.30 -14.22 14.56
CA ALA A 202 -6.93 -14.70 14.74
C ALA A 202 -6.59 -15.97 13.93
N ALA A 203 -7.59 -16.83 13.69
CA ALA A 203 -7.43 -18.03 12.84
C ALA A 203 -6.93 -17.69 11.45
N VAL A 204 -7.26 -16.51 10.89
CA VAL A 204 -6.78 -16.09 9.56
C VAL A 204 -5.26 -15.95 9.55
N TYR A 205 -4.67 -15.44 10.63
CA TYR A 205 -3.22 -15.40 10.76
C TYR A 205 -2.62 -16.81 10.99
N HIS A 206 -3.18 -17.58 11.91
CA HIS A 206 -2.61 -18.87 12.29
C HIS A 206 -2.71 -19.91 11.17
N ASP A 207 -3.88 -20.03 10.55
CA ASP A 207 -4.11 -21.02 9.49
C ASP A 207 -3.58 -20.52 8.15
N GLY A 208 -3.86 -19.25 7.81
CA GLY A 208 -3.51 -18.65 6.52
C GLY A 208 -2.03 -18.28 6.42
N TRP A 209 -1.61 -17.26 7.18
CA TRP A 209 -0.23 -16.78 7.13
C TRP A 209 0.77 -17.81 7.63
N ALA A 210 0.62 -18.23 8.88
CA ALA A 210 1.57 -19.13 9.56
C ALA A 210 1.40 -20.60 9.17
N GLN A 211 0.32 -20.96 8.46
CA GLN A 211 0.02 -22.33 8.01
C GLN A 211 0.15 -23.37 9.13
N ASN A 212 -0.36 -23.04 10.31
CA ASN A 212 -0.32 -23.86 11.53
C ASN A 212 1.12 -24.30 11.89
N GLY A 213 2.09 -23.41 11.68
CA GLY A 213 3.51 -23.66 11.97
C GLY A 213 4.33 -24.19 10.79
N ALA A 214 3.72 -24.51 9.64
CA ALA A 214 4.43 -24.96 8.45
C ALA A 214 5.33 -23.87 7.82
N ILE A 215 5.20 -22.61 8.27
CA ILE A 215 6.11 -21.51 7.93
C ILE A 215 7.53 -21.70 8.48
N VAL A 216 7.69 -22.54 9.51
CA VAL A 216 8.99 -22.82 10.13
C VAL A 216 9.79 -23.75 9.24
N SER A 217 11.03 -23.35 8.93
CA SER A 217 11.99 -24.20 8.22
C SER A 217 12.75 -25.08 9.22
N PRO A 218 12.93 -26.39 8.94
CA PRO A 218 13.75 -27.26 9.78
C PRO A 218 15.25 -27.04 9.57
N HIS A 219 15.65 -26.18 8.64
CA HIS A 219 17.05 -25.96 8.32
C HIS A 219 17.73 -24.97 9.26
N LYS A 220 18.96 -25.29 9.63
CA LYS A 220 19.83 -24.40 10.40
C LYS A 220 20.93 -23.86 9.48
N VAL A 221 21.12 -22.52 9.52
CA VAL A 221 22.23 -21.85 8.86
C VAL A 221 23.15 -21.31 9.97
N GLU A 222 24.42 -21.69 9.95
CA GLU A 222 25.39 -21.30 10.98
C GLU A 222 24.93 -21.66 12.43
N GLY A 223 24.16 -22.74 12.58
CA GLY A 223 23.57 -23.13 13.86
C GLY A 223 22.31 -22.40 14.28
N ILE A 224 21.87 -21.42 13.51
CA ILE A 224 20.63 -20.62 13.74
C ILE A 224 19.48 -21.27 13.00
N GLU A 225 18.39 -21.54 13.71
CA GLU A 225 17.15 -22.03 13.12
C GLU A 225 16.45 -20.89 12.39
N LEU A 226 16.28 -21.04 11.07
CA LEU A 226 15.58 -20.06 10.24
C LEU A 226 14.11 -20.44 10.12
N HIS A 227 13.23 -19.57 10.60
CA HIS A 227 11.77 -19.74 10.48
C HIS A 227 11.25 -19.34 9.10
N LEU A 228 11.99 -19.63 8.04
CA LEU A 228 11.63 -19.28 6.66
C LEU A 228 11.41 -20.57 5.85
N ARG A 229 10.23 -20.68 5.26
CA ARG A 229 9.89 -21.79 4.36
C ARG A 229 10.60 -21.68 3.02
N TYR A 230 10.86 -20.44 2.56
CA TYR A 230 11.60 -20.21 1.33
C TYR A 230 13.10 -20.13 1.61
N GLN A 231 13.81 -21.14 1.16
CA GLN A 231 15.22 -20.98 0.89
C GLN A 231 15.30 -20.27 -0.46
N GLY A 232 15.71 -19.01 -0.45
CA GLY A 232 15.92 -18.28 -1.69
C GLY A 232 16.84 -19.08 -2.61
N THR A 233 16.39 -19.31 -3.82
CA THR A 233 17.26 -19.74 -4.91
C THR A 233 18.07 -18.55 -5.38
#